data_083fbbedf18fc42dbd27747a669852eb
#
_entry.id   083fbbedf18fc42dbd27747a669852eb
#
_cell.length_a   1.000
_cell.length_b   1.000
_cell.length_c   1.000
_cell.angle_alpha   90.00
_cell.angle_beta   90.00
_cell.angle_gamma   90.00
#
_symmetry.space_group_name_H-M   'P 1'
#
loop_
_entity.id
_entity.type
_entity.pdbx_description
1 polymer ?
#
loop_
_entity_poly.entity_id
_entity_poly.type
_entity_poly.pdbx_seq_one_letter_code
_entity_poly.pdbx_strand_id
1 'polypeptide(L)'
;MQNTAESNQYKSKVKNLSFYYGTFNALKNIDMMLHDKKITALIGPSGCGKSTFLRCFNRMHDLYPGNRYEGEITLYPDNVNILLSKVDPIEVRMRISMVFQKPNPFPKSIYENVAYGLRVRGIRQRAILDEKIEDALRNAALWDEVKDRLNDLAFNLSGGQQQRLCIARALATDPEILLFDEPTSALDPIATASIEELIADLKHKVTILIVTHNMQQAARVSDYTAYMYLGELIEFDETDTIFIKPKNKQTEDYITGRFG
;
A
#
# COMPACT_ATOMS: atom_id res chain seq x y z
N MET A 1 28.65 11.32 -0.02
CA MET A 1 28.23 11.27 -1.45
C MET A 1 27.42 10.03 -1.81
N GLN A 2 27.53 8.86 -1.13
CA GLN A 2 26.69 7.69 -1.39
C GLN A 2 25.21 7.89 -1.00
N ASN A 3 24.91 8.65 0.08
CA ASN A 3 23.54 8.88 0.56
C ASN A 3 22.64 9.72 -0.38
N THR A 4 23.21 10.54 -1.25
CA THR A 4 22.45 11.40 -2.17
C THR A 4 22.01 10.66 -3.44
N ALA A 5 22.72 9.63 -3.87
CA ALA A 5 22.34 8.82 -5.01
C ALA A 5 21.20 7.82 -4.68
N GLU A 6 21.23 7.24 -3.48
CA GLU A 6 20.16 6.33 -3.00
C GLU A 6 18.84 7.09 -2.82
N SER A 7 18.86 8.35 -2.35
CA SER A 7 17.65 9.15 -2.11
C SER A 7 16.85 9.52 -3.37
N ASN A 8 17.46 9.45 -4.56
CA ASN A 8 16.81 9.75 -5.83
C ASN A 8 16.20 8.53 -6.52
N GLN A 9 16.57 7.31 -6.12
CA GLN A 9 16.12 6.07 -6.73
C GLN A 9 15.10 5.31 -5.85
N TYR A 10 15.22 5.44 -4.53
CA TYR A 10 14.43 4.69 -3.58
C TYR A 10 13.58 5.60 -2.70
N LYS A 11 12.33 5.19 -2.46
CA LYS A 11 11.43 5.86 -1.51
C LYS A 11 11.64 5.37 -0.09
N SER A 12 11.99 4.09 0.08
CA SER A 12 12.21 3.50 1.39
C SER A 12 13.23 2.38 1.34
N LYS A 13 13.94 2.20 2.47
CA LYS A 13 14.86 1.08 2.72
C LYS A 13 14.43 0.33 3.96
N VAL A 14 14.22 -0.95 3.81
CA VAL A 14 14.01 -1.89 4.92
C VAL A 14 15.34 -2.59 5.18
N LYS A 15 15.76 -2.65 6.45
CA LYS A 15 17.02 -3.27 6.85
C LYS A 15 16.84 -4.12 8.10
N ASN A 16 17.17 -5.42 7.98
CA ASN A 16 17.10 -6.43 9.05
C ASN A 16 15.75 -6.42 9.80
N LEU A 17 14.64 -6.18 9.08
CA LEU A 17 13.33 -6.07 9.71
C LEU A 17 12.85 -7.42 10.21
N SER A 18 12.66 -7.53 11.52
CA SER A 18 11.92 -8.61 12.16
C SER A 18 10.72 -8.05 12.90
N PHE A 19 9.63 -8.81 12.91
CA PHE A 19 8.41 -8.42 13.60
C PHE A 19 7.82 -9.58 14.41
N TYR A 20 7.34 -9.26 15.61
CA TYR A 20 6.84 -10.24 16.57
C TYR A 20 5.41 -9.89 17.01
N TYR A 21 4.53 -10.90 16.97
CA TYR A 21 3.27 -10.91 17.69
C TYR A 21 3.51 -11.61 19.05
N GLY A 22 3.72 -10.84 20.13
CA GLY A 22 4.17 -11.38 21.40
C GLY A 22 5.51 -12.11 21.25
N THR A 23 5.51 -13.44 21.42
CA THR A 23 6.70 -14.31 21.27
C THR A 23 6.85 -14.88 19.86
N PHE A 24 5.81 -14.82 19.02
CA PHE A 24 5.83 -15.39 17.68
C PHE A 24 6.55 -14.47 16.71
N ASN A 25 7.65 -14.93 16.12
CA ASN A 25 8.40 -14.20 15.09
C ASN A 25 7.73 -14.37 13.72
N ALA A 26 6.96 -13.37 13.33
CA ALA A 26 6.18 -13.38 12.09
C ALA A 26 6.96 -12.90 10.85
N LEU A 27 7.98 -12.05 11.04
CA LEU A 27 8.89 -11.59 9.97
C LEU A 27 10.34 -11.73 10.45
N LYS A 28 11.21 -12.20 9.56
CA LYS A 28 12.58 -12.61 9.91
C LYS A 28 13.59 -11.94 9.01
N ASN A 29 14.31 -10.95 9.55
CA ASN A 29 15.47 -10.29 8.93
C ASN A 29 15.24 -9.88 7.46
N ILE A 30 14.14 -9.19 7.17
CA ILE A 30 13.81 -8.74 5.83
C ILE A 30 14.66 -7.53 5.46
N ASP A 31 15.34 -7.61 4.31
CA ASP A 31 16.04 -6.53 3.65
C ASP A 31 15.38 -6.25 2.29
N MET A 32 14.92 -5.01 2.04
CA MET A 32 14.28 -4.65 0.79
C MET A 32 14.41 -3.14 0.51
N MET A 33 14.59 -2.80 -0.77
CA MET A 33 14.55 -1.41 -1.25
C MET A 33 13.23 -1.17 -1.98
N LEU A 34 12.47 -0.15 -1.58
CA LEU A 34 11.25 0.26 -2.27
C LEU A 34 11.57 1.41 -3.23
N HIS A 35 11.45 1.15 -4.53
CA HIS A 35 11.78 2.11 -5.58
C HIS A 35 10.76 3.26 -5.62
N ASP A 36 11.27 4.49 -5.80
CA ASP A 36 10.39 5.67 -5.85
C ASP A 36 9.52 5.67 -7.11
N LYS A 37 8.22 5.99 -6.95
CA LYS A 37 7.21 6.01 -8.02
C LYS A 37 7.18 4.73 -8.86
N LYS A 38 7.29 3.59 -8.18
CA LYS A 38 7.18 2.25 -8.74
C LYS A 38 6.17 1.44 -7.96
N ILE A 39 5.63 0.42 -8.60
CA ILE A 39 4.75 -0.56 -7.97
C ILE A 39 5.59 -1.78 -7.60
N THR A 40 5.61 -2.12 -6.32
CA THR A 40 6.19 -3.37 -5.80
C THR A 40 5.07 -4.29 -5.34
N ALA A 41 4.98 -5.49 -5.91
CA ALA A 41 4.04 -6.53 -5.48
C ALA A 41 4.68 -7.47 -4.45
N LEU A 42 3.94 -7.78 -3.40
CA LEU A 42 4.26 -8.84 -2.44
C LEU A 42 3.42 -10.07 -2.77
N ILE A 43 4.07 -11.16 -3.16
CA ILE A 43 3.45 -12.45 -3.47
C ILE A 43 3.92 -13.54 -2.51
N GLY A 44 3.19 -14.65 -2.42
CA GLY A 44 3.52 -15.79 -1.57
C GLY A 44 2.27 -16.46 -1.00
N PRO A 45 2.39 -17.63 -0.36
CA PRO A 45 1.29 -18.38 0.21
C PRO A 45 0.51 -17.57 1.27
N SER A 46 -0.74 -17.97 1.53
CA SER A 46 -1.53 -17.40 2.63
C SER A 46 -0.81 -17.62 3.97
N GLY A 47 -0.82 -16.60 4.83
CA GLY A 47 -0.16 -16.65 6.13
C GLY A 47 1.36 -16.50 6.13
N CYS A 48 2.03 -16.29 4.99
CA CYS A 48 3.50 -16.16 4.95
C CYS A 48 4.05 -14.81 5.47
N GLY A 49 3.19 -13.86 5.85
CA GLY A 49 3.63 -12.59 6.45
C GLY A 49 3.46 -11.34 5.56
N LYS A 50 2.92 -11.42 4.33
CA LYS A 50 2.78 -10.29 3.39
C LYS A 50 2.06 -9.08 4.00
N SER A 51 0.85 -9.28 4.50
CA SER A 51 0.06 -8.20 5.13
C SER A 51 0.69 -7.73 6.43
N THR A 52 1.40 -8.60 7.16
CA THR A 52 2.19 -8.20 8.32
C THR A 52 3.31 -7.26 7.91
N PHE A 53 4.08 -7.61 6.87
CA PHE A 53 5.14 -6.76 6.34
C PHE A 53 4.60 -5.43 5.79
N LEU A 54 3.52 -5.47 5.00
CA LEU A 54 2.85 -4.27 4.50
C LEU A 54 2.49 -3.30 5.64
N ARG A 55 1.89 -3.81 6.72
CA ARG A 55 1.43 -3.01 7.87
C ARG A 55 2.56 -2.50 8.77
N CYS A 56 3.79 -2.99 8.62
CA CYS A 56 4.95 -2.40 9.30
C CYS A 56 5.25 -1.00 8.77
N PHE A 57 5.01 -0.72 7.46
CA PHE A 57 5.29 0.58 6.86
C PHE A 57 4.45 1.72 7.45
N ASN A 58 3.21 1.47 7.85
CA ASN A 58 2.34 2.50 8.44
C ASN A 58 2.13 2.32 9.96
N ARG A 59 2.90 1.43 10.57
CA ARG A 59 2.86 1.17 12.02
C ARG A 59 1.46 0.81 12.54
N MET A 60 0.66 0.09 11.71
CA MET A 60 -0.67 -0.37 12.15
C MET A 60 -0.61 -1.33 13.33
N HIS A 61 0.49 -2.04 13.48
CA HIS A 61 0.68 -2.98 14.58
C HIS A 61 0.83 -2.29 15.95
N ASP A 62 1.17 -1.01 16.00
CA ASP A 62 1.23 -0.23 17.25
C ASP A 62 -0.12 -0.07 17.94
N LEU A 63 -1.22 -0.33 17.20
CA LEU A 63 -2.57 -0.32 17.79
C LEU A 63 -2.85 -1.50 18.72
N TYR A 64 -1.99 -2.51 18.71
CA TYR A 64 -2.16 -3.72 19.49
C TYR A 64 -0.98 -3.94 20.44
N PRO A 65 -1.21 -4.08 21.75
CA PRO A 65 -0.13 -4.28 22.71
C PRO A 65 0.58 -5.61 22.49
N GLY A 66 1.85 -5.67 22.87
CA GLY A 66 2.67 -6.88 22.79
C GLY A 66 3.36 -7.09 21.44
N ASN A 67 3.11 -6.22 20.44
CA ASN A 67 3.81 -6.25 19.16
C ASN A 67 5.18 -5.55 19.27
N ARG A 68 6.18 -6.08 18.55
CA ARG A 68 7.54 -5.57 18.58
C ARG A 68 8.18 -5.62 17.20
N TYR A 69 8.87 -4.52 16.86
CA TYR A 69 9.73 -4.42 15.69
C TYR A 69 11.20 -4.51 16.08
N GLU A 70 12.02 -5.12 15.23
CA GLU A 70 13.48 -5.04 15.24
C GLU A 70 13.92 -4.65 13.83
N GLY A 71 15.07 -3.96 13.71
CA GLY A 71 15.56 -3.43 12.44
C GLY A 71 15.00 -2.04 12.12
N GLU A 72 14.98 -1.70 10.83
CA GLU A 72 14.71 -0.34 10.36
C GLU A 72 13.83 -0.32 9.13
N ILE A 73 12.94 0.69 9.05
CA ILE A 73 12.30 1.15 7.82
C ILE A 73 12.61 2.64 7.69
N THR A 74 13.48 2.98 6.76
CA THR A 74 13.92 4.37 6.53
C THR A 74 13.22 4.96 5.33
N LEU A 75 12.62 6.15 5.48
CA LEU A 75 12.01 6.91 4.39
C LEU A 75 12.99 7.93 3.83
N TYR A 76 13.00 8.08 2.51
CA TYR A 76 13.75 9.09 1.79
C TYR A 76 12.81 10.20 1.26
N PRO A 77 13.31 11.45 1.04
CA PRO A 77 14.71 11.87 1.20
C PRO A 77 15.12 12.19 2.63
N ASP A 78 14.21 12.27 3.61
CA ASP A 78 14.47 12.78 4.98
C ASP A 78 15.40 11.85 5.78
N ASN A 79 15.62 10.63 5.32
CA ASN A 79 16.39 9.59 5.98
C ASN A 79 15.88 9.27 7.40
N VAL A 80 14.56 9.22 7.56
CA VAL A 80 13.88 8.98 8.83
C VAL A 80 13.55 7.51 9.00
N ASN A 81 14.09 6.86 10.03
CA ASN A 81 13.63 5.53 10.44
C ASN A 81 12.28 5.66 11.17
N ILE A 82 11.21 5.22 10.50
CA ILE A 82 9.82 5.36 10.98
C ILE A 82 9.47 4.43 12.15
N LEU A 83 10.30 3.44 12.46
CA LEU A 83 10.06 2.50 13.57
C LEU A 83 10.55 3.03 14.93
N LEU A 84 11.28 4.14 14.95
CA LEU A 84 11.77 4.73 16.18
C LEU A 84 10.60 5.24 17.04
N SER A 85 10.68 5.01 18.35
CA SER A 85 9.64 5.41 19.32
C SER A 85 9.39 6.92 19.38
N LYS A 86 10.40 7.73 19.01
CA LYS A 86 10.30 9.20 18.94
C LYS A 86 9.53 9.72 17.73
N VAL A 87 9.27 8.87 16.72
CA VAL A 87 8.52 9.25 15.52
C VAL A 87 7.04 9.02 15.79
N ASP A 88 6.22 10.07 15.60
CA ASP A 88 4.77 9.97 15.81
C ASP A 88 4.13 9.03 14.77
N PRO A 89 3.42 7.97 15.20
CA PRO A 89 2.70 7.09 14.28
C PRO A 89 1.62 7.80 13.43
N ILE A 90 1.08 8.93 13.90
CA ILE A 90 0.10 9.71 13.13
C ILE A 90 0.79 10.33 11.92
N GLU A 91 1.96 10.94 12.11
CA GLU A 91 2.76 11.49 11.02
C GLU A 91 3.15 10.42 9.99
N VAL A 92 3.53 9.23 10.47
CA VAL A 92 3.83 8.10 9.57
C VAL A 92 2.61 7.73 8.72
N ARG A 93 1.41 7.62 9.33
CA ARG A 93 0.17 7.26 8.62
C ARG A 93 -0.33 8.35 7.67
N MET A 94 0.07 9.59 7.89
CA MET A 94 -0.21 10.69 6.96
C MET A 94 0.69 10.64 5.71
N ARG A 95 1.92 10.13 5.85
CA ARG A 95 2.87 9.94 4.75
C ARG A 95 2.67 8.60 4.02
N ILE A 96 2.16 7.59 4.74
CA ILE A 96 1.98 6.22 4.24
C ILE A 96 0.54 5.80 4.46
N SER A 97 -0.29 6.03 3.45
CA SER A 97 -1.71 5.69 3.48
C SER A 97 -1.95 4.22 3.09
N MET A 98 -3.10 3.67 3.50
CA MET A 98 -3.43 2.27 3.25
C MET A 98 -4.87 2.10 2.76
N VAL A 99 -5.02 1.23 1.76
CA VAL A 99 -6.29 0.73 1.24
C VAL A 99 -6.41 -0.74 1.62
N PHE A 100 -7.51 -1.10 2.27
CA PHE A 100 -7.76 -2.43 2.81
C PHE A 100 -8.43 -3.35 1.80
N GLN A 101 -8.36 -4.65 2.07
CA GLN A 101 -8.93 -5.72 1.26
C GLN A 101 -10.45 -5.55 1.04
N LYS A 102 -11.19 -5.23 2.10
CA LYS A 102 -12.61 -4.91 2.01
C LYS A 102 -12.79 -3.39 2.04
N PRO A 103 -13.61 -2.83 1.13
CA PRO A 103 -13.96 -1.43 1.21
C PRO A 103 -14.47 -1.09 2.61
N ASN A 104 -13.95 -0.02 3.18
CA ASN A 104 -14.30 0.41 4.54
C ASN A 104 -14.61 1.92 4.60
N PRO A 105 -15.58 2.40 3.81
CA PRO A 105 -16.00 3.78 3.91
C PRO A 105 -16.55 4.08 5.31
N PHE A 106 -16.36 5.30 5.79
CA PHE A 106 -17.00 5.75 7.02
C PHE A 106 -18.51 5.88 6.81
N PRO A 107 -19.35 5.74 7.87
CA PRO A 107 -20.80 5.96 7.81
C PRO A 107 -21.11 7.46 7.71
N LYS A 108 -20.63 8.09 6.64
CA LYS A 108 -20.66 9.50 6.31
C LYS A 108 -20.90 9.66 4.82
N SER A 109 -21.07 10.92 4.37
CA SER A 109 -21.19 11.21 2.94
C SER A 109 -19.90 10.89 2.18
N ILE A 110 -19.99 10.82 0.84
CA ILE A 110 -18.86 10.69 -0.07
C ILE A 110 -17.85 11.82 0.21
N TYR A 111 -18.33 13.06 0.27
CA TYR A 111 -17.53 14.23 0.59
C TYR A 111 -16.77 14.08 1.92
N GLU A 112 -17.49 13.74 3.00
CA GLU A 112 -16.90 13.62 4.33
C GLU A 112 -15.91 12.47 4.46
N ASN A 113 -16.05 11.42 3.67
CA ASN A 113 -15.05 10.34 3.59
C ASN A 113 -13.71 10.88 3.09
N VAL A 114 -13.70 11.64 2.00
CA VAL A 114 -12.47 12.17 1.40
C VAL A 114 -11.92 13.33 2.25
N ALA A 115 -12.79 14.21 2.77
CA ALA A 115 -12.41 15.34 3.60
C ALA A 115 -11.77 14.94 4.94
N TYR A 116 -11.99 13.72 5.42
CA TYR A 116 -11.62 13.31 6.78
C TYR A 116 -10.13 13.52 7.06
N GLY A 117 -9.26 12.97 6.23
CA GLY A 117 -7.81 13.10 6.39
C GLY A 117 -7.31 14.54 6.30
N LEU A 118 -7.91 15.33 5.40
CA LEU A 118 -7.60 16.76 5.25
C LEU A 118 -7.94 17.54 6.51
N ARG A 119 -9.08 17.24 7.13
CA ARG A 119 -9.50 17.89 8.39
C ARG A 119 -8.63 17.49 9.58
N VAL A 120 -8.17 16.23 9.63
CA VAL A 120 -7.20 15.80 10.64
C VAL A 120 -5.90 16.58 10.50
N ARG A 121 -5.48 16.93 9.27
CA ARG A 121 -4.35 17.85 8.99
C ARG A 121 -4.66 19.32 9.33
N GLY A 122 -5.84 19.65 9.82
CA GLY A 122 -6.23 21.01 10.17
C GLY A 122 -6.75 21.88 9.02
N ILE A 123 -6.93 21.33 7.81
CA ILE A 123 -7.50 22.04 6.66
C ILE A 123 -9.00 22.20 6.88
N ARG A 124 -9.46 23.46 7.02
CA ARG A 124 -10.86 23.80 7.31
C ARG A 124 -11.49 24.72 6.26
N GLN A 125 -10.67 25.37 5.42
CA GLN A 125 -11.15 26.27 4.38
C GLN A 125 -11.92 25.47 3.33
N ARG A 126 -13.18 25.84 3.10
CA ARG A 126 -14.09 25.13 2.20
C ARG A 126 -13.55 25.02 0.77
N ALA A 127 -13.05 26.12 0.21
CA ALA A 127 -12.52 26.14 -1.14
C ALA A 127 -11.33 25.17 -1.33
N ILE A 128 -10.42 25.10 -0.35
CA ILE A 128 -9.28 24.17 -0.40
C ILE A 128 -9.75 22.70 -0.27
N LEU A 129 -10.74 22.47 0.61
CA LEU A 129 -11.33 21.13 0.74
C LEU A 129 -12.00 20.69 -0.56
N ASP A 130 -12.80 21.56 -1.18
CA ASP A 130 -13.52 21.25 -2.43
C ASP A 130 -12.53 20.92 -3.57
N GLU A 131 -11.49 21.71 -3.74
CA GLU A 131 -10.43 21.47 -4.72
C GLU A 131 -9.73 20.12 -4.49
N LYS A 132 -9.22 19.87 -3.26
CA LYS A 132 -8.52 18.62 -2.95
C LYS A 132 -9.41 17.39 -3.02
N ILE A 133 -10.68 17.50 -2.68
CA ILE A 133 -11.65 16.41 -2.76
C ILE A 133 -11.95 16.09 -4.23
N GLU A 134 -12.17 17.10 -5.08
CA GLU A 134 -12.34 16.88 -6.50
C GLU A 134 -11.11 16.21 -7.10
N ASP A 135 -9.91 16.71 -6.82
CA ASP A 135 -8.66 16.13 -7.30
C ASP A 135 -8.48 14.67 -6.86
N ALA A 136 -8.77 14.37 -5.60
CA ALA A 136 -8.67 13.01 -5.08
C ALA A 136 -9.68 12.06 -5.73
N LEU A 137 -10.93 12.51 -5.95
CA LEU A 137 -11.96 11.74 -6.63
C LEU A 137 -11.65 11.54 -8.12
N ARG A 138 -11.08 12.54 -8.80
CA ARG A 138 -10.58 12.41 -10.19
C ARG A 138 -9.43 11.42 -10.27
N ASN A 139 -8.46 11.53 -9.37
CA ASN A 139 -7.32 10.62 -9.29
C ASN A 139 -7.73 9.17 -8.95
N ALA A 140 -8.89 8.97 -8.33
CA ALA A 140 -9.47 7.66 -8.06
C ALA A 140 -10.48 7.21 -9.15
N ALA A 141 -10.56 7.91 -10.29
CA ALA A 141 -11.50 7.66 -11.40
C ALA A 141 -12.96 7.52 -10.92
N LEU A 142 -13.37 8.34 -9.94
CA LEU A 142 -14.71 8.29 -9.34
C LEU A 142 -15.52 9.58 -9.52
N TRP A 143 -14.86 10.70 -9.83
CA TRP A 143 -15.47 12.03 -9.86
C TRP A 143 -16.74 12.10 -10.72
N ASP A 144 -16.67 11.65 -11.96
CA ASP A 144 -17.80 11.77 -12.90
C ASP A 144 -19.03 10.96 -12.49
N GLU A 145 -18.86 9.94 -11.68
CA GLU A 145 -19.94 9.12 -11.14
C GLU A 145 -20.61 9.71 -9.89
N VAL A 146 -19.89 10.62 -9.17
CA VAL A 146 -20.36 11.06 -7.84
C VAL A 146 -20.46 12.58 -7.68
N LYS A 147 -19.98 13.40 -8.62
CA LYS A 147 -19.92 14.86 -8.52
C LYS A 147 -21.25 15.53 -8.16
N ASP A 148 -22.36 14.97 -8.63
CA ASP A 148 -23.70 15.52 -8.41
C ASP A 148 -24.37 14.97 -7.13
N ARG A 149 -23.71 14.06 -6.41
CA ARG A 149 -24.24 13.38 -5.20
C ARG A 149 -23.21 13.22 -4.08
N LEU A 150 -22.30 14.17 -3.94
CA LEU A 150 -21.22 14.14 -2.92
C LEU A 150 -21.76 14.10 -1.47
N ASN A 151 -23.01 14.51 -1.24
CA ASN A 151 -23.66 14.48 0.06
C ASN A 151 -24.35 13.13 0.37
N ASP A 152 -24.45 12.23 -0.61
CA ASP A 152 -25.02 10.90 -0.39
C ASP A 152 -24.14 10.07 0.55
N LEU A 153 -24.77 9.14 1.28
CA LEU A 153 -24.06 8.18 2.12
C LEU A 153 -23.15 7.28 1.27
N ALA A 154 -21.90 7.15 1.70
CA ALA A 154 -20.91 6.33 1.02
C ALA A 154 -21.31 4.85 0.86
N PHE A 155 -22.16 4.33 1.75
CA PHE A 155 -22.69 2.97 1.66
C PHE A 155 -23.68 2.76 0.52
N ASN A 156 -24.21 3.82 -0.10
CA ASN A 156 -25.09 3.72 -1.28
C ASN A 156 -24.30 3.47 -2.57
N LEU A 157 -22.97 3.48 -2.51
CA LEU A 157 -22.09 3.17 -3.63
C LEU A 157 -21.96 1.64 -3.84
N SER A 158 -21.72 1.22 -5.08
CA SER A 158 -21.35 -0.17 -5.37
C SER A 158 -20.00 -0.55 -4.73
N GLY A 159 -19.68 -1.83 -4.62
CA GLY A 159 -18.44 -2.31 -4.03
C GLY A 159 -17.19 -1.70 -4.70
N GLY A 160 -17.14 -1.67 -6.04
CA GLY A 160 -16.06 -1.04 -6.78
C GLY A 160 -15.98 0.48 -6.57
N GLN A 161 -17.12 1.18 -6.50
CA GLN A 161 -17.17 2.60 -6.19
C GLN A 161 -16.70 2.88 -4.74
N GLN A 162 -17.11 2.04 -3.77
CA GLN A 162 -16.64 2.15 -2.39
C GLN A 162 -15.12 1.96 -2.30
N GLN A 163 -14.56 1.03 -3.06
CA GLN A 163 -13.10 0.81 -3.09
C GLN A 163 -12.39 2.03 -3.68
N ARG A 164 -12.88 2.57 -4.80
CA ARG A 164 -12.35 3.81 -5.38
C ARG A 164 -12.49 5.01 -4.43
N LEU A 165 -13.58 5.08 -3.66
CA LEU A 165 -13.74 6.10 -2.60
C LEU A 165 -12.68 5.94 -1.50
N CYS A 166 -12.38 4.70 -1.07
CA CYS A 166 -11.31 4.44 -0.11
C CYS A 166 -9.93 4.83 -0.66
N ILE A 167 -9.70 4.63 -1.97
CA ILE A 167 -8.48 5.10 -2.66
C ILE A 167 -8.45 6.63 -2.68
N ALA A 168 -9.55 7.30 -3.07
CA ALA A 168 -9.63 8.77 -3.04
C ALA A 168 -9.35 9.34 -1.65
N ARG A 169 -9.93 8.74 -0.60
CA ARG A 169 -9.67 9.10 0.80
C ARG A 169 -8.20 8.99 1.17
N ALA A 170 -7.52 7.95 0.69
CA ALA A 170 -6.10 7.73 0.93
C ALA A 170 -5.23 8.74 0.17
N LEU A 171 -5.59 9.06 -1.08
CA LEU A 171 -4.87 10.03 -1.93
C LEU A 171 -5.03 11.47 -1.49
N ALA A 172 -6.18 11.83 -0.89
CA ALA A 172 -6.48 13.21 -0.49
C ALA A 172 -5.43 13.83 0.44
N THR A 173 -4.70 13.01 1.18
CA THR A 173 -3.63 13.45 2.07
C THR A 173 -2.26 13.58 1.38
N ASP A 174 -2.16 13.48 0.08
CA ASP A 174 -0.92 13.51 -0.69
C ASP A 174 0.16 12.58 -0.08
N PRO A 175 -0.11 11.25 0.03
CA PRO A 175 0.83 10.32 0.64
C PRO A 175 2.06 10.11 -0.24
N GLU A 176 3.19 9.78 0.38
CA GLU A 176 4.43 9.40 -0.31
C GLU A 176 4.41 7.93 -0.74
N ILE A 177 3.76 7.08 0.07
CA ILE A 177 3.59 5.65 -0.20
C ILE A 177 2.11 5.29 -0.02
N LEU A 178 1.58 4.52 -0.97
CA LEU A 178 0.24 3.95 -0.90
C LEU A 178 0.32 2.43 -0.79
N LEU A 179 -0.22 1.91 0.31
CA LEU A 179 -0.25 0.49 0.61
C LEU A 179 -1.59 -0.09 0.17
N PHE A 180 -1.56 -1.22 -0.54
CA PHE A 180 -2.75 -1.98 -0.92
C PHE A 180 -2.69 -3.41 -0.34
N ASP A 181 -3.65 -3.77 0.49
CA ASP A 181 -3.78 -5.12 1.04
C ASP A 181 -4.90 -5.86 0.28
N GLU A 182 -4.55 -6.59 -0.78
CA GLU A 182 -5.45 -7.36 -1.65
C GLU A 182 -6.69 -6.55 -2.16
N PRO A 183 -6.50 -5.39 -2.81
CA PRO A 183 -7.55 -4.39 -3.02
C PRO A 183 -8.70 -4.84 -3.94
N THR A 184 -8.56 -5.94 -4.65
CA THR A 184 -9.52 -6.42 -5.65
C THR A 184 -10.16 -7.77 -5.29
N SER A 185 -9.74 -8.42 -4.20
CA SER A 185 -10.16 -9.78 -3.85
C SER A 185 -11.66 -9.93 -3.53
N ALA A 186 -12.34 -8.83 -3.19
CA ALA A 186 -13.78 -8.80 -2.90
C ALA A 186 -14.62 -8.19 -4.03
N LEU A 187 -14.04 -7.97 -5.21
CA LEU A 187 -14.66 -7.27 -6.34
C LEU A 187 -14.97 -8.23 -7.50
N ASP A 188 -15.92 -7.83 -8.30
CA ASP A 188 -16.21 -8.50 -9.58
C ASP A 188 -15.08 -8.23 -10.62
N PRO A 189 -15.02 -9.00 -11.73
CA PRO A 189 -13.94 -8.87 -12.71
C PRO A 189 -13.86 -7.48 -13.37
N ILE A 190 -14.99 -6.79 -13.59
CA ILE A 190 -15.02 -5.46 -14.22
C ILE A 190 -14.44 -4.41 -13.26
N ALA A 191 -14.90 -4.42 -12.01
CA ALA A 191 -14.36 -3.54 -10.97
C ALA A 191 -12.88 -3.83 -10.70
N THR A 192 -12.46 -5.10 -10.75
CA THR A 192 -11.05 -5.51 -10.62
C THR A 192 -10.19 -4.87 -11.72
N ALA A 193 -10.59 -4.98 -12.99
CA ALA A 193 -9.87 -4.39 -14.11
C ALA A 193 -9.72 -2.86 -13.95
N SER A 194 -10.82 -2.18 -13.57
CA SER A 194 -10.80 -0.73 -13.34
C SER A 194 -9.86 -0.32 -12.20
N ILE A 195 -9.75 -1.12 -11.13
CA ILE A 195 -8.82 -0.86 -10.03
C ILE A 195 -7.36 -1.13 -10.45
N GLU A 196 -7.11 -2.16 -11.26
CA GLU A 196 -5.76 -2.45 -11.79
C GLU A 196 -5.26 -1.31 -12.69
N GLU A 197 -6.09 -0.80 -13.60
CA GLU A 197 -5.77 0.37 -14.43
C GLU A 197 -5.48 1.60 -13.57
N LEU A 198 -6.34 1.86 -12.58
CA LEU A 198 -6.14 2.96 -11.64
C LEU A 198 -4.80 2.84 -10.90
N ILE A 199 -4.44 1.65 -10.39
CA ILE A 199 -3.17 1.43 -9.70
C ILE A 199 -1.98 1.68 -10.64
N ALA A 200 -2.07 1.23 -11.91
CA ALA A 200 -1.04 1.45 -12.91
C ALA A 200 -0.81 2.95 -13.21
N ASP A 201 -1.88 3.75 -13.24
CA ASP A 201 -1.79 5.20 -13.46
C ASP A 201 -1.22 5.93 -12.23
N LEU A 202 -1.57 5.49 -11.04
CA LEU A 202 -1.13 6.11 -9.79
C LEU A 202 0.38 6.03 -9.55
N LYS A 203 1.10 5.07 -10.13
CA LYS A 203 2.56 4.94 -9.93
C LYS A 203 3.35 6.20 -10.33
N HIS A 204 2.82 6.98 -11.27
CA HIS A 204 3.46 8.24 -11.67
C HIS A 204 3.40 9.34 -10.59
N LYS A 205 2.52 9.19 -9.61
CA LYS A 205 2.24 10.16 -8.54
C LYS A 205 2.75 9.71 -7.19
N VAL A 206 2.62 8.43 -6.87
CA VAL A 206 2.89 7.86 -5.54
C VAL A 206 3.60 6.52 -5.67
N THR A 207 4.48 6.21 -4.71
CA THR A 207 5.10 4.88 -4.62
C THR A 207 4.08 3.87 -4.08
N ILE A 208 4.01 2.68 -4.66
CA ILE A 208 2.98 1.69 -4.33
C ILE A 208 3.62 0.39 -3.84
N LEU A 209 3.11 -0.12 -2.72
CA LEU A 209 3.37 -1.47 -2.24
C LEU A 209 2.04 -2.22 -2.15
N ILE A 210 1.90 -3.31 -2.92
CA ILE A 210 0.65 -4.06 -3.04
C ILE A 210 0.82 -5.52 -2.64
N VAL A 211 -0.04 -6.02 -1.77
CA VAL A 211 -0.19 -7.46 -1.51
C VAL A 211 -1.23 -8.02 -2.46
N THR A 212 -0.91 -9.11 -3.13
CA THR A 212 -1.86 -9.87 -3.92
C THR A 212 -1.55 -11.37 -3.87
N HIS A 213 -2.60 -12.18 -3.93
CA HIS A 213 -2.50 -13.62 -4.14
C HIS A 213 -2.70 -14.01 -5.62
N ASN A 214 -3.03 -13.04 -6.48
CA ASN A 214 -3.22 -13.25 -7.91
C ASN A 214 -1.92 -12.96 -8.67
N MET A 215 -1.25 -14.02 -9.14
CA MET A 215 0.01 -13.94 -9.88
C MET A 215 -0.13 -13.13 -11.17
N GLN A 216 -1.25 -13.29 -11.87
CA GLN A 216 -1.50 -12.55 -13.12
C GLN A 216 -1.66 -11.07 -12.86
N GLN A 217 -2.28 -10.68 -11.75
CA GLN A 217 -2.35 -9.28 -11.32
C GLN A 217 -0.95 -8.74 -11.02
N ALA A 218 -0.16 -9.44 -10.21
CA ALA A 218 1.21 -9.02 -9.90
C ALA A 218 2.02 -8.80 -11.19
N ALA A 219 1.97 -9.77 -12.12
CA ALA A 219 2.70 -9.69 -13.39
C ALA A 219 2.26 -8.51 -14.28
N ARG A 220 0.97 -8.12 -14.23
CA ARG A 220 0.47 -7.01 -15.07
C ARG A 220 0.75 -5.63 -14.49
N VAL A 221 0.61 -5.47 -13.17
CA VAL A 221 0.59 -4.13 -12.57
C VAL A 221 1.90 -3.70 -11.94
N SER A 222 2.79 -4.64 -11.54
CA SER A 222 3.98 -4.27 -10.78
C SER A 222 5.23 -4.11 -11.62
N ASP A 223 6.10 -3.20 -11.20
CA ASP A 223 7.46 -3.03 -11.75
C ASP A 223 8.44 -3.99 -11.07
N TYR A 224 8.26 -4.23 -9.77
CA TYR A 224 9.06 -5.13 -8.93
C TYR A 224 8.18 -6.13 -8.21
N THR A 225 8.68 -7.33 -7.97
CA THR A 225 7.97 -8.38 -7.23
C THR A 225 8.85 -8.98 -6.15
N ALA A 226 8.28 -9.10 -4.96
CA ALA A 226 8.89 -9.71 -3.78
C ALA A 226 8.14 -10.99 -3.42
N TYR A 227 8.83 -12.14 -3.48
CA TYR A 227 8.28 -13.41 -3.05
C TYR A 227 8.61 -13.66 -1.59
N MET A 228 7.59 -13.88 -0.77
CA MET A 228 7.70 -14.14 0.66
C MET A 228 7.25 -15.57 1.02
N TYR A 229 7.98 -16.19 1.95
CA TYR A 229 7.65 -17.50 2.48
C TYR A 229 8.02 -17.61 3.96
N LEU A 230 7.09 -18.06 4.82
CA LEU A 230 7.27 -18.28 6.27
C LEU A 230 7.97 -17.12 7.02
N GLY A 231 7.60 -15.89 6.67
CA GLY A 231 8.11 -14.67 7.29
C GLY A 231 9.44 -14.17 6.71
N GLU A 232 9.96 -14.80 5.70
CA GLU A 232 11.22 -14.45 5.03
C GLU A 232 10.97 -13.89 3.64
N LEU A 233 11.82 -12.95 3.18
CA LEU A 233 11.90 -12.51 1.80
C LEU A 233 12.83 -13.45 1.05
N ILE A 234 12.26 -14.27 0.19
CA ILE A 234 13.00 -15.32 -0.55
C ILE A 234 13.68 -14.75 -1.79
N GLU A 235 12.96 -13.89 -2.52
CA GLU A 235 13.48 -13.26 -3.73
C GLU A 235 12.79 -11.91 -3.96
N PHE A 236 13.57 -10.94 -4.45
CA PHE A 236 13.09 -9.62 -4.85
C PHE A 236 13.86 -9.15 -6.08
N ASP A 237 13.14 -8.87 -7.16
CA ASP A 237 13.74 -8.39 -8.41
C ASP A 237 12.66 -7.68 -9.27
N GLU A 238 13.04 -7.22 -10.46
CA GLU A 238 12.09 -6.77 -11.48
C GLU A 238 11.05 -7.86 -11.76
N THR A 239 9.80 -7.46 -11.96
CA THR A 239 8.67 -8.39 -12.12
C THR A 239 8.90 -9.39 -13.24
N ASP A 240 9.41 -8.94 -14.39
CA ASP A 240 9.73 -9.83 -15.52
C ASP A 240 10.78 -10.88 -15.14
N THR A 241 11.79 -10.52 -14.36
CA THR A 241 12.80 -11.47 -13.86
C THR A 241 12.16 -12.53 -12.98
N ILE A 242 11.34 -12.13 -12.02
CA ILE A 242 10.67 -13.04 -11.09
C ILE A 242 9.76 -14.03 -11.85
N PHE A 243 8.97 -13.55 -12.83
CA PHE A 243 8.00 -14.41 -13.52
C PHE A 243 8.57 -15.23 -14.69
N ILE A 244 9.65 -14.77 -15.33
CA ILE A 244 10.21 -15.45 -16.52
C ILE A 244 11.42 -16.32 -16.14
N LYS A 245 12.31 -15.79 -15.27
CA LYS A 245 13.57 -16.46 -14.93
C LYS A 245 13.97 -16.20 -13.48
N PRO A 246 13.19 -16.69 -12.51
CA PRO A 246 13.53 -16.54 -11.09
C PRO A 246 14.88 -17.21 -10.78
N LYS A 247 15.62 -16.63 -9.85
CA LYS A 247 16.93 -17.11 -9.42
C LYS A 247 16.81 -18.22 -8.36
N ASN A 248 15.71 -18.17 -7.58
CA ASN A 248 15.45 -19.10 -6.50
C ASN A 248 14.47 -20.19 -6.96
N LYS A 249 14.86 -21.46 -6.73
CA LYS A 249 14.03 -22.61 -7.08
C LYS A 249 12.65 -22.59 -6.41
N GLN A 250 12.57 -22.11 -5.17
CA GLN A 250 11.32 -22.01 -4.41
C GLN A 250 10.37 -20.98 -5.04
N THR A 251 10.91 -19.88 -5.59
CA THR A 251 10.14 -18.89 -6.36
C THR A 251 9.58 -19.51 -7.63
N GLU A 252 10.41 -20.26 -8.39
CA GLU A 252 10.01 -20.97 -9.60
C GLU A 252 8.88 -21.95 -9.33
N ASP A 253 9.01 -22.77 -8.28
CA ASP A 253 8.02 -23.78 -7.91
C ASP A 253 6.69 -23.12 -7.51
N TYR A 254 6.74 -21.97 -6.78
CA TYR A 254 5.57 -21.22 -6.41
C TYR A 254 4.83 -20.62 -7.62
N ILE A 255 5.54 -19.99 -8.55
CA ILE A 255 4.97 -19.34 -9.74
C ILE A 255 4.40 -20.36 -10.72
N THR A 256 5.05 -21.52 -10.85
CA THR A 256 4.60 -22.58 -11.75
C THR A 256 3.51 -23.48 -11.15
N GLY A 257 3.07 -23.22 -9.93
CA GLY A 257 2.06 -24.03 -9.24
C GLY A 257 2.55 -25.42 -8.80
N ARG A 258 3.87 -25.64 -8.76
CA ARG A 258 4.49 -26.89 -8.29
C ARG A 258 4.77 -26.88 -6.79
N PHE A 259 4.21 -25.92 -6.10
CA PHE A 259 4.37 -25.71 -4.69
C PHE A 259 3.39 -26.62 -3.93
N GLY A 260 3.88 -27.66 -3.28
CA GLY A 260 3.09 -28.64 -2.51
C GLY A 260 3.94 -29.38 -1.52
#